data_bb30d8bf8a49ee45b41d3f90898456c4
#
_entry.id   bb30d8bf8a49ee45b41d3f90898456c4
#
_cell.length_a   1.000
_cell.length_b   1.000
_cell.length_c   1.000
_cell.angle_alpha   90.00
_cell.angle_beta   90.00
_cell.angle_gamma   90.00
#
_symmetry.space_group_name_H-M   'P 1'
#
loop_
_entity.id
_entity.type
_entity.pdbx_description
1 polymer ?
#
loop_
_entity_poly.entity_id
_entity_poly.type
_entity_poly.pdbx_seq_one_letter_code
_entity_poly.pdbx_strand_id
1 'polypeptide(L)'
;MNKFKIGNIEFSNNKCVIIAEAGVNHNGSFRIAENLIKKAKQSGADIIKFQTYKASKLVVKKSPRFWNWSNEKKKIGTQYDSYSELDSFNERDYKKLFNLC
;
A
#
# COMPACT_ATOMS: atom_id res chain seq x y z
N MET A 1 1.74 -25.02 16.01
CA MET A 1 1.35 -23.60 15.85
C MET A 1 -0.17 -23.51 15.82
N ASN A 2 -0.69 -22.52 16.50
CA ASN A 2 -2.13 -22.26 16.43
C ASN A 2 -2.49 -21.80 15.02
N LYS A 3 -3.52 -22.40 14.43
CA LYS A 3 -4.10 -21.95 13.18
C LYS A 3 -4.88 -20.67 13.40
N PHE A 4 -4.79 -19.71 12.49
CA PHE A 4 -5.64 -18.54 12.48
C PHE A 4 -6.07 -18.19 11.05
N LYS A 5 -7.05 -17.32 10.90
CA LYS A 5 -7.59 -16.92 9.59
C LYS A 5 -7.62 -15.40 9.44
N ILE A 6 -7.38 -14.94 8.23
CA ILE A 6 -7.68 -13.58 7.78
C ILE A 6 -8.67 -13.73 6.61
N GLY A 7 -9.91 -13.33 6.82
CA GLY A 7 -10.98 -13.65 5.87
C GLY A 7 -11.10 -15.16 5.67
N ASN A 8 -11.01 -15.60 4.42
CA ASN A 8 -11.06 -17.02 4.06
C ASN A 8 -9.69 -17.70 4.00
N ILE A 9 -8.60 -16.97 4.22
CA ILE A 9 -7.24 -17.47 4.16
C ILE A 9 -6.83 -18.06 5.51
N GLU A 10 -6.51 -19.35 5.55
CA GLU A 10 -5.97 -20.04 6.73
C GLU A 10 -4.45 -19.95 6.75
N PHE A 11 -3.91 -19.54 7.89
CA PHE A 11 -2.48 -19.55 8.21
C PHE A 11 -2.18 -20.77 9.07
N SER A 12 -1.25 -21.60 8.61
CA SER A 12 -0.81 -22.84 9.31
C SER A 12 0.64 -23.14 8.95
N ASN A 13 1.25 -24.09 9.67
CA ASN A 13 2.63 -24.53 9.40
C ASN A 13 2.81 -25.18 8.04
N ASN A 14 1.75 -25.69 7.43
CA ASN A 14 1.81 -26.52 6.22
C ASN A 14 1.47 -25.71 4.94
N LYS A 15 1.22 -24.41 5.06
CA LYS A 15 0.84 -23.57 3.92
C LYS A 15 1.61 -22.26 3.94
N CYS A 16 2.32 -21.98 2.86
CA CYS A 16 2.90 -20.66 2.62
C CYS A 16 1.80 -19.73 2.07
N VAL A 17 1.58 -18.59 2.74
CA VAL A 17 0.66 -17.55 2.28
C VAL A 17 1.48 -16.42 1.68
N ILE A 18 1.16 -16.05 0.46
CA ILE A 18 1.86 -15.00 -0.29
C ILE A 18 1.10 -13.69 -0.18
N ILE A 19 1.76 -12.69 0.40
CA ILE A 19 1.23 -11.33 0.53
C ILE A 19 1.95 -10.42 -0.48
N ALA A 20 1.22 -9.95 -1.48
CA ALA A 20 1.73 -8.96 -2.42
C ALA A 20 1.74 -7.57 -1.79
N GLU A 21 2.88 -6.94 -1.69
CA GLU A 21 3.03 -5.59 -1.16
C GLU A 21 2.78 -4.55 -2.24
N ALA A 22 1.59 -3.99 -2.31
CA ALA A 22 1.27 -2.86 -3.19
C ALA A 22 1.75 -1.53 -2.60
N GLY A 23 1.75 -1.42 -1.27
CA GLY A 23 2.21 -0.24 -0.56
C GLY A 23 1.49 1.02 -1.01
N VAL A 24 2.25 2.01 -1.46
CA VAL A 24 1.78 3.26 -2.08
C VAL A 24 2.16 3.37 -3.56
N ASN A 25 2.52 2.25 -4.21
CA ASN A 25 2.93 2.21 -5.61
C ASN A 25 1.82 2.58 -6.61
N HIS A 26 0.62 2.82 -6.12
CA HIS A 26 -0.47 3.38 -6.92
C HIS A 26 -0.27 4.87 -7.25
N ASN A 27 0.68 5.56 -6.61
CA ASN A 27 1.00 6.98 -6.84
C ASN A 27 -0.24 7.90 -6.81
N GLY A 28 -1.18 7.65 -5.89
CA GLY A 28 -2.42 8.40 -5.77
C GLY A 28 -3.49 8.10 -6.84
N SER A 29 -3.23 7.16 -7.74
CA SER A 29 -4.19 6.77 -8.79
C SER A 29 -5.02 5.56 -8.36
N PHE A 30 -6.34 5.74 -8.25
CA PHE A 30 -7.27 4.66 -7.94
C PHE A 30 -7.23 3.55 -9.00
N ARG A 31 -7.16 3.93 -10.28
CA ARG A 31 -7.05 2.97 -11.39
C ARG A 31 -5.80 2.11 -11.32
N ILE A 32 -4.66 2.69 -10.90
CA ILE A 32 -3.43 1.91 -10.71
C ILE A 32 -3.60 0.97 -9.52
N ALA A 33 -4.22 1.42 -8.42
CA ALA A 33 -4.49 0.55 -7.25
C ALA A 33 -5.38 -0.64 -7.62
N GLU A 34 -6.45 -0.43 -8.40
CA GLU A 34 -7.28 -1.53 -8.93
C GLU A 34 -6.48 -2.50 -9.80
N ASN A 35 -5.61 -1.98 -10.67
CA ASN A 35 -4.77 -2.83 -11.51
C ASN A 35 -3.77 -3.66 -10.68
N LEU A 36 -3.21 -3.09 -9.61
CA LEU A 36 -2.33 -3.82 -8.68
C LEU A 36 -3.08 -4.99 -8.02
N ILE A 37 -4.33 -4.81 -7.61
CA ILE A 37 -5.18 -5.90 -7.07
C ILE A 37 -5.35 -6.99 -8.13
N LYS A 38 -5.76 -6.62 -9.34
CA LYS A 38 -5.99 -7.59 -10.44
C LYS A 38 -4.71 -8.36 -10.78
N LYS A 39 -3.56 -7.67 -10.84
CA LYS A 39 -2.27 -8.30 -11.13
C LYS A 39 -1.78 -9.19 -10.00
N ALA A 40 -1.94 -8.80 -8.74
CA ALA A 40 -1.64 -9.65 -7.59
C ALA A 40 -2.45 -10.95 -7.64
N LYS A 41 -3.75 -10.86 -7.91
CA LYS A 41 -4.64 -12.02 -8.08
C LYS A 41 -4.18 -12.92 -9.23
N GLN A 42 -3.91 -12.35 -10.40
CA GLN A 42 -3.43 -13.10 -11.58
C GLN A 42 -2.10 -13.80 -11.35
N SER A 43 -1.23 -13.23 -10.51
CA SER A 43 0.08 -13.79 -10.15
C SER A 43 0.00 -14.84 -9.03
N GLY A 44 -1.18 -15.14 -8.52
CA GLY A 44 -1.39 -16.17 -7.51
C GLY A 44 -1.11 -15.72 -6.06
N ALA A 45 -1.03 -14.42 -5.80
CA ALA A 45 -0.96 -13.93 -4.42
C ALA A 45 -2.27 -14.22 -3.67
N ASP A 46 -2.15 -14.60 -2.41
CA ASP A 46 -3.30 -14.87 -1.53
C ASP A 46 -3.88 -13.59 -0.94
N ILE A 47 -3.03 -12.60 -0.67
CA ILE A 47 -3.37 -11.32 -0.04
C ILE A 47 -2.66 -10.20 -0.78
N ILE A 48 -3.29 -9.03 -0.86
CA ILE A 48 -2.62 -7.78 -1.25
C ILE A 48 -2.61 -6.82 -0.07
N LYS A 49 -1.49 -6.14 0.15
CA LYS A 49 -1.33 -5.16 1.23
C LYS A 49 -1.08 -3.77 0.67
N PHE A 50 -1.88 -2.80 1.11
CA PHE A 50 -1.68 -1.37 0.87
C PHE A 50 -1.17 -0.68 2.13
N GLN A 51 -0.50 0.46 1.99
CA GLN A 51 -0.12 1.31 3.10
C GLN A 51 -1.13 2.45 3.23
N THR A 52 -1.76 2.53 4.40
CA THR A 52 -2.75 3.57 4.74
C THR A 52 -2.20 4.42 5.86
N TYR A 53 -1.94 5.69 5.60
CA TYR A 53 -1.43 6.63 6.59
C TYR A 53 -1.88 8.06 6.31
N LYS A 54 -1.63 8.94 7.27
CA LYS A 54 -1.64 10.40 7.11
C LYS A 54 -0.23 10.92 7.36
N ALA A 55 0.33 11.64 6.39
CA ALA A 55 1.70 12.15 6.46
C ALA A 55 1.94 12.96 7.75
N SER A 56 0.95 13.74 8.18
CA SER A 56 0.99 14.53 9.42
C SER A 56 1.10 13.71 10.70
N LYS A 57 0.76 12.41 10.64
CA LYS A 57 0.85 11.47 11.77
C LYS A 57 2.03 10.51 11.66
N LEU A 58 2.67 10.48 10.49
CA LEU A 58 3.75 9.54 10.18
C LEU A 58 5.13 10.15 10.38
N VAL A 59 5.32 11.40 9.95
CA VAL A 59 6.63 12.06 9.95
C VAL A 59 6.57 13.50 10.41
N VAL A 60 7.69 13.99 10.95
CA VAL A 60 7.86 15.40 11.30
C VAL A 60 8.07 16.23 10.04
N LYS A 61 7.46 17.43 9.96
CA LYS A 61 7.49 18.30 8.78
C LYS A 61 8.90 18.65 8.27
N LYS A 62 9.88 18.72 9.18
CA LYS A 62 11.27 19.11 8.85
C LYS A 62 12.21 17.92 8.67
N SER A 63 11.72 16.66 8.72
CA SER A 63 12.57 15.48 8.54
C SER A 63 13.22 15.48 7.16
N PRO A 64 14.55 15.40 7.06
CA PRO A 64 15.23 15.38 5.78
C PRO A 64 14.90 14.10 5.02
N ARG A 65 14.88 14.21 3.70
CA ARG A 65 14.70 13.07 2.81
C ARG A 65 16.06 12.57 2.33
N PHE A 66 16.27 11.24 2.38
CA PHE A 66 17.52 10.58 1.99
C PHE A 66 17.43 9.84 0.66
N TRP A 67 16.29 9.89 -0.02
CA TRP A 67 16.04 9.22 -1.30
C TRP A 67 15.61 10.20 -2.37
N ASN A 68 15.87 9.85 -3.63
CA ASN A 68 15.36 10.54 -4.81
C ASN A 68 14.64 9.52 -5.69
N TRP A 69 13.36 9.71 -5.93
CA TRP A 69 12.63 8.89 -6.88
C TRP A 69 12.63 9.56 -8.26
N SER A 70 12.95 8.78 -9.31
CA SER A 70 13.12 9.30 -10.67
C SER A 70 11.88 10.00 -11.24
N ASN A 71 10.70 9.66 -10.74
CA ASN A 71 9.40 10.14 -11.23
C ASN A 71 8.74 11.18 -10.34
N GLU A 72 9.44 11.70 -9.34
CA GLU A 72 8.89 12.73 -8.47
C GLU A 72 8.78 14.08 -9.17
N LYS A 73 7.63 14.74 -8.99
CA LYS A 73 7.40 16.11 -9.48
C LYS A 73 8.31 17.14 -8.81
N LYS A 74 8.69 16.90 -7.56
CA LYS A 74 9.62 17.73 -6.77
C LYS A 74 10.80 16.89 -6.35
N LYS A 75 11.97 17.19 -6.93
CA LYS A 75 13.24 16.52 -6.57
C LYS A 75 13.83 16.99 -5.23
N ILE A 76 13.31 18.06 -4.65
CA ILE A 76 13.78 18.67 -3.42
C ILE A 76 12.60 18.77 -2.46
N GLY A 77 12.75 18.24 -1.25
CA GLY A 77 11.70 18.30 -0.24
C GLY A 77 12.06 17.49 1.01
N THR A 78 11.14 17.50 1.94
CA THR A 78 11.22 16.71 3.17
C THR A 78 10.57 15.35 2.99
N GLN A 79 10.74 14.46 3.96
CA GLN A 79 9.96 13.22 4.03
C GLN A 79 8.46 13.51 4.05
N TYR A 80 8.06 14.56 4.77
CA TYR A 80 6.66 14.98 4.84
C TYR A 80 6.07 15.32 3.46
N ASP A 81 6.83 16.03 2.62
CA ASP A 81 6.37 16.38 1.26
C ASP A 81 6.15 15.12 0.43
N SER A 82 7.11 14.19 0.45
CA SER A 82 6.99 12.91 -0.28
C SER A 82 5.79 12.08 0.20
N TYR A 83 5.62 11.93 1.50
CA TYR A 83 4.49 11.15 2.04
C TYR A 83 3.15 11.83 1.82
N SER A 84 3.10 13.17 1.81
CA SER A 84 1.87 13.93 1.54
C SER A 84 1.37 13.75 0.11
N GLU A 85 2.26 13.60 -0.86
CA GLU A 85 1.88 13.32 -2.25
C GLU A 85 1.23 11.94 -2.41
N LEU A 86 1.60 10.97 -1.59
CA LEU A 86 1.13 9.59 -1.64
C LEU A 86 -0.07 9.32 -0.70
N ASP A 87 -0.38 10.26 0.20
CA ASP A 87 -1.48 10.22 1.16
C ASP A 87 -2.79 10.76 0.56
N SER A 88 -3.15 10.27 -0.63
CA SER A 88 -4.26 10.83 -1.40
C SER A 88 -5.58 10.08 -1.26
N PHE A 89 -5.55 8.84 -0.78
CA PHE A 89 -6.75 8.03 -0.61
C PHE A 89 -7.43 8.32 0.73
N ASN A 90 -8.75 8.36 0.68
CA ASN A 90 -9.60 8.46 1.86
C ASN A 90 -10.19 7.08 2.23
N GLU A 91 -10.93 7.03 3.32
CA GLU A 91 -11.57 5.79 3.80
C GLU A 91 -12.51 5.16 2.76
N ARG A 92 -13.24 5.99 2.01
CA ARG A 92 -14.15 5.51 0.94
C ARG A 92 -13.37 4.81 -0.18
N ASP A 93 -12.20 5.33 -0.53
CA ASP A 93 -11.35 4.74 -1.57
C ASP A 93 -10.84 3.38 -1.12
N TYR A 94 -10.31 3.27 0.09
CA TYR A 94 -9.87 1.98 0.65
C TYR A 94 -11.02 0.98 0.77
N LYS A 95 -12.22 1.43 1.15
CA LYS A 95 -13.41 0.56 1.21
C LYS A 95 -13.77 0.00 -0.17
N LYS A 96 -13.67 0.81 -1.23
CA LYS A 96 -13.89 0.33 -2.62
C LYS A 96 -12.83 -0.69 -3.02
N LEU A 97 -11.53 -0.46 -2.71
CA LEU A 97 -10.46 -1.41 -3.00
C LEU A 97 -10.66 -2.73 -2.24
N PHE A 98 -11.06 -2.66 -0.97
CA PHE A 98 -11.39 -3.84 -0.17
C PHE A 98 -12.54 -4.66 -0.79
N ASN A 99 -13.59 -4.00 -1.26
CA ASN A 99 -14.73 -4.67 -1.88
C ASN A 99 -14.40 -5.27 -3.26
N LEU A 100 -13.31 -4.85 -3.88
CA LEU A 100 -12.82 -5.42 -5.15
C LEU A 100 -12.07 -6.74 -4.92
N CYS A 101 -11.49 -6.93 -3.74
CA CYS A 101 -10.79 -8.16 -3.37
C CYS A 101 -11.75 -9.30 -3.05
#